data_b1b67bad4a7438e276f092cf8db2706f
#
_entry.id   b1b67bad4a7438e276f092cf8db2706f
#
_cell.length_a   1.000
_cell.length_b   1.000
_cell.length_c   1.000
_cell.angle_alpha   90.00
_cell.angle_beta   90.00
_cell.angle_gamma   90.00
#
_symmetry.space_group_name_H-M   'P 1'
#
loop_
_entity.id
_entity.type
_entity.pdbx_description
1 polymer ?
#
loop_
_entity_poly.entity_id
_entity_poly.type
_entity_poly.pdbx_seq_one_letter_code
_entity_poly.pdbx_strand_id
1 'polypeptide(L)'
;MAVMIFDIPRNCVTFAHKTLRMSRKRKTNPVLEGITIEAVAAEGKSLFHHDERVVFVPFCVPGDVVDVEIVRRKHRYAEGRVIRFIEKSKVREEPFCKHFGICGGCKWQNLPYDEQLKAKQQQVSDQLSRIGKISLPEFLPILGSVKTREYRNKLEFGCCNRRWFTHEELQDKSLDLTADHSAIGFHITGAFDKIYPIEQCFLMDNLHNEVRNFTEQCAKAIGMSFYDVKAQHGVLRNLMFRNSNTGEWMLLIQFHFEQPGDEHMALELMQRISDKFPEISSFMYVDNPKGNDTIGDLELKTFKGTNFIYETMENLRFKVGPKSFYQTNTDQAYHLYSVVRTFSLCNTDDVEKPLLPDETALQAAEQADNSRKPLIYDLYTGTGTIANFMARYASRVIGIEYVPEAIEDAKTNSKLNKIDNTTFFAGDMKDILNADFIRQYGTPDILITDPPRAGMHPDVVSVILNA
;
A
#
# COMPACT_ATOMS: atom_id res chain seq x y z
N MET A 1 4.81 26.47 -48.76
CA MET A 1 4.04 27.18 -49.80
C MET A 1 2.58 26.87 -49.58
N ALA A 2 1.87 27.74 -49.24
CA ALA A 2 0.77 28.65 -49.25
C ALA A 2 0.08 28.80 -47.91
N VAL A 3 0.23 29.98 -47.36
CA VAL A 3 -0.54 30.61 -46.29
C VAL A 3 -1.89 31.03 -46.90
N MET A 4 -2.99 30.76 -46.23
CA MET A 4 -4.23 31.49 -46.42
C MET A 4 -4.76 32.02 -45.10
N ILE A 5 -4.66 33.32 -44.93
CA ILE A 5 -5.27 34.17 -43.93
C ILE A 5 -6.69 34.48 -44.43
N PHE A 6 -7.71 34.26 -43.62
CA PHE A 6 -9.02 34.85 -43.81
C PHE A 6 -9.35 35.79 -42.64
N ASP A 7 -9.39 37.06 -42.96
CA ASP A 7 -9.99 38.13 -42.17
C ASP A 7 -11.51 37.94 -42.08
N ILE A 8 -12.07 38.11 -40.89
CA ILE A 8 -13.52 38.20 -40.66
C ILE A 8 -13.80 39.50 -39.90
N PRO A 9 -14.71 40.37 -40.41
CA PRO A 9 -14.89 41.72 -39.88
C PRO A 9 -15.73 41.76 -38.60
N ARG A 10 -15.38 42.73 -37.76
CA ARG A 10 -16.17 43.16 -36.60
C ARG A 10 -17.49 43.77 -37.07
N ASN A 11 -18.61 43.27 -36.55
CA ASN A 11 -19.83 43.94 -36.09
C ASN A 11 -21.01 42.98 -36.20
N CYS A 12 -21.41 42.40 -35.07
CA CYS A 12 -22.81 42.03 -34.86
C CYS A 12 -23.14 42.07 -33.37
N VAL A 13 -23.86 43.08 -32.97
CA VAL A 13 -24.54 43.17 -31.67
C VAL A 13 -25.61 42.10 -31.68
N THR A 14 -25.52 41.08 -30.85
CA THR A 14 -26.58 40.09 -30.66
C THR A 14 -27.02 40.02 -29.22
N PHE A 15 -28.29 40.23 -29.05
CA PHE A 15 -29.07 40.15 -27.84
C PHE A 15 -28.76 38.88 -27.02
N ALA A 16 -28.40 39.07 -25.77
CA ALA A 16 -28.32 38.00 -24.77
C ALA A 16 -29.71 37.48 -24.41
N HIS A 17 -30.15 36.42 -25.05
CA HIS A 17 -31.17 35.57 -24.50
C HIS A 17 -30.59 34.81 -23.31
N LYS A 18 -30.89 35.27 -22.10
CA LYS A 18 -30.78 34.46 -20.89
C LYS A 18 -31.74 33.26 -21.03
N THR A 19 -31.28 32.18 -21.60
CA THR A 19 -31.91 30.87 -21.39
C THR A 19 -31.72 30.52 -19.92
N LEU A 20 -32.80 30.63 -19.16
CA LEU A 20 -32.94 30.01 -17.83
C LEU A 20 -32.68 28.52 -18.01
N ARG A 21 -31.42 28.08 -17.67
CA ARG A 21 -31.15 26.65 -17.43
C ARG A 21 -32.05 26.25 -16.28
N MET A 22 -33.19 25.63 -16.59
CA MET A 22 -33.95 24.89 -15.59
C MET A 22 -32.99 23.93 -14.88
N SER A 23 -32.79 24.15 -13.59
CA SER A 23 -32.01 23.23 -12.76
C SER A 23 -32.70 21.86 -12.89
N ARG A 24 -31.98 20.88 -13.49
CA ARG A 24 -32.42 19.49 -13.43
C ARG A 24 -32.65 19.17 -11.96
N LYS A 25 -33.88 18.88 -11.56
CA LYS A 25 -34.19 18.33 -10.24
C LYS A 25 -33.20 17.19 -10.00
N ARG A 26 -32.36 17.31 -8.96
CA ARG A 26 -31.50 16.22 -8.53
C ARG A 26 -32.42 15.03 -8.28
N LYS A 27 -32.27 13.96 -9.06
CA LYS A 27 -32.96 12.70 -8.76
C LYS A 27 -32.48 12.30 -7.36
N THR A 28 -33.41 12.22 -6.43
CA THR A 28 -33.14 11.66 -5.11
C THR A 28 -32.76 10.20 -5.30
N ASN A 29 -31.65 9.80 -4.73
CA ASN A 29 -31.24 8.41 -4.73
C ASN A 29 -32.25 7.58 -3.92
N PRO A 30 -32.57 6.34 -4.32
CA PRO A 30 -33.45 5.49 -3.54
C PRO A 30 -32.82 5.15 -2.19
N VAL A 31 -33.67 5.16 -1.17
CA VAL A 31 -33.29 4.73 0.19
C VAL A 31 -33.94 3.36 0.45
N LEU A 32 -33.18 2.43 0.97
CA LEU A 32 -33.63 1.14 1.46
C LEU A 32 -33.59 1.20 2.99
N GLU A 33 -34.74 0.93 3.62
CA GLU A 33 -34.87 1.05 5.08
C GLU A 33 -34.85 -0.32 5.76
N GLY A 34 -34.29 -0.37 6.96
CA GLY A 34 -34.29 -1.56 7.81
C GLY A 34 -33.50 -2.75 7.26
N ILE A 35 -32.45 -2.50 6.53
CA ILE A 35 -31.65 -3.54 5.88
C ILE A 35 -30.68 -4.17 6.88
N THR A 36 -30.72 -5.49 6.99
CA THR A 36 -29.74 -6.26 7.75
C THR A 36 -28.50 -6.57 6.88
N ILE A 37 -27.32 -6.24 7.36
CA ILE A 37 -26.05 -6.57 6.71
C ILE A 37 -25.74 -8.05 6.88
N GLU A 38 -25.47 -8.75 5.78
CA GLU A 38 -25.36 -10.21 5.72
C GLU A 38 -23.93 -10.71 5.91
N ALA A 39 -22.98 -10.08 5.21
CA ALA A 39 -21.60 -10.57 5.19
C ALA A 39 -20.57 -9.46 4.95
N VAL A 40 -19.30 -9.81 5.20
CA VAL A 40 -18.15 -8.99 4.81
C VAL A 40 -17.73 -9.34 3.39
N ALA A 41 -17.43 -8.32 2.61
CA ALA A 41 -16.91 -8.43 1.25
C ALA A 41 -15.44 -8.00 1.17
N ALA A 42 -14.86 -8.12 -0.02
CA ALA A 42 -13.52 -7.63 -0.30
C ALA A 42 -13.37 -6.13 -0.01
N GLU A 43 -12.13 -5.69 0.22
CA GLU A 43 -11.75 -4.28 0.43
C GLU A 43 -12.39 -3.62 1.66
N GLY A 44 -12.81 -4.39 2.65
CA GLY A 44 -13.42 -3.89 3.88
C GLY A 44 -14.83 -3.35 3.71
N LYS A 45 -15.50 -3.69 2.63
CA LYS A 45 -16.94 -3.45 2.46
C LYS A 45 -17.74 -4.58 3.11
N SER A 46 -18.98 -4.29 3.44
CA SER A 46 -19.98 -5.30 3.78
C SER A 46 -21.03 -5.39 2.68
N LEU A 47 -21.85 -6.41 2.69
CA LEU A 47 -22.84 -6.64 1.66
C LEU A 47 -24.18 -7.12 2.22
N PHE A 48 -25.22 -6.92 1.43
CA PHE A 48 -26.52 -7.55 1.54
C PHE A 48 -27.12 -7.75 0.13
N HIS A 49 -28.13 -8.60 0.01
CA HIS A 49 -28.84 -8.85 -1.24
C HIS A 49 -30.15 -8.05 -1.30
N HIS A 50 -30.41 -7.41 -2.44
CA HIS A 50 -31.66 -6.71 -2.70
C HIS A 50 -31.98 -6.74 -4.20
N ASP A 51 -33.20 -7.13 -4.58
CA ASP A 51 -33.67 -7.22 -5.98
C ASP A 51 -32.66 -7.92 -6.91
N GLU A 52 -32.27 -9.14 -6.58
CA GLU A 52 -31.33 -9.98 -7.33
C GLU A 52 -29.90 -9.35 -7.49
N ARG A 53 -29.59 -8.29 -6.77
CA ARG A 53 -28.29 -7.62 -6.78
C ARG A 53 -27.61 -7.71 -5.43
N VAL A 54 -26.30 -7.75 -5.49
CA VAL A 54 -25.45 -7.52 -4.32
C VAL A 54 -25.29 -6.01 -4.11
N VAL A 55 -25.54 -5.53 -2.91
CA VAL A 55 -25.32 -4.12 -2.53
C VAL A 55 -24.12 -4.06 -1.57
N PHE A 56 -23.08 -3.34 -1.97
CA PHE A 56 -21.89 -3.12 -1.15
C PHE A 56 -22.02 -1.84 -0.34
N VAL A 57 -21.72 -1.92 0.97
CA VAL A 57 -21.81 -0.79 1.90
C VAL A 57 -20.51 -0.73 2.74
N PRO A 58 -19.83 0.40 2.81
CA PRO A 58 -18.64 0.54 3.66
C PRO A 58 -19.01 0.71 5.14
N PHE A 59 -18.06 0.38 6.03
CA PHE A 59 -18.11 0.63 7.47
C PHE A 59 -19.26 -0.06 8.24
N CYS A 60 -19.89 -1.05 7.63
CA CYS A 60 -20.82 -1.95 8.30
C CYS A 60 -20.15 -3.25 8.71
N VAL A 61 -20.81 -3.99 9.61
CA VAL A 61 -20.46 -5.37 9.99
C VAL A 61 -21.69 -6.26 9.90
N PRO A 62 -21.54 -7.57 9.73
CA PRO A 62 -22.67 -8.50 9.68
C PRO A 62 -23.56 -8.36 10.93
N GLY A 63 -24.87 -8.32 10.69
CA GLY A 63 -25.89 -8.12 11.74
C GLY A 63 -26.20 -6.67 12.09
N ASP A 64 -25.51 -5.67 11.49
CA ASP A 64 -26.00 -4.28 11.56
C ASP A 64 -27.34 -4.16 10.84
N VAL A 65 -28.29 -3.42 11.42
CA VAL A 65 -29.55 -3.03 10.78
C VAL A 65 -29.48 -1.54 10.44
N VAL A 66 -29.57 -1.20 9.15
CA VAL A 66 -29.27 0.15 8.65
C VAL A 66 -30.27 0.63 7.58
N ASP A 67 -30.38 1.94 7.45
CA ASP A 67 -30.96 2.56 6.26
C ASP A 67 -29.85 2.92 5.29
N VAL A 68 -30.00 2.54 4.01
CA VAL A 68 -28.98 2.65 2.98
C VAL A 68 -29.47 3.46 1.80
N GLU A 69 -28.78 4.54 1.48
CA GLU A 69 -28.97 5.29 0.22
C GLU A 69 -28.14 4.61 -0.90
N ILE A 70 -28.77 4.28 -2.01
CA ILE A 70 -28.11 3.69 -3.17
C ILE A 70 -27.42 4.79 -3.98
N VAL A 71 -26.10 4.91 -3.86
CA VAL A 71 -25.31 5.97 -4.52
C VAL A 71 -24.90 5.63 -5.95
N ARG A 72 -24.79 4.33 -6.27
CA ARG A 72 -24.42 3.86 -7.61
C ARG A 72 -25.09 2.55 -7.94
N ARG A 73 -25.60 2.42 -9.17
CA ARG A 73 -26.16 1.15 -9.69
C ARG A 73 -25.39 0.68 -10.91
N LYS A 74 -25.06 -0.61 -10.91
CA LYS A 74 -24.51 -1.38 -12.03
C LYS A 74 -25.45 -2.54 -12.36
N HIS A 75 -25.13 -3.27 -13.45
CA HIS A 75 -25.99 -4.37 -13.89
C HIS A 75 -26.12 -5.48 -12.82
N ARG A 76 -25.02 -5.89 -12.20
CA ARG A 76 -24.95 -7.02 -11.26
C ARG A 76 -24.82 -6.61 -9.80
N TYR A 77 -24.51 -5.36 -9.49
CA TYR A 77 -24.32 -4.89 -8.13
C TYR A 77 -24.72 -3.41 -7.97
N ALA A 78 -24.86 -2.98 -6.74
CA ALA A 78 -25.01 -1.58 -6.39
C ALA A 78 -24.02 -1.20 -5.27
N GLU A 79 -23.79 0.10 -5.09
CA GLU A 79 -23.02 0.66 -3.99
C GLU A 79 -23.96 1.54 -3.17
N GLY A 80 -23.97 1.32 -1.86
CA GLY A 80 -24.78 2.03 -0.90
C GLY A 80 -23.95 2.83 0.09
N ARG A 81 -24.59 3.82 0.69
CA ARG A 81 -24.07 4.60 1.82
C ARG A 81 -25.06 4.53 2.96
N VAL A 82 -24.59 4.18 4.16
CA VAL A 82 -25.43 4.23 5.36
C VAL A 82 -25.82 5.68 5.65
N ILE A 83 -27.09 5.90 5.87
CA ILE A 83 -27.63 7.19 6.31
C ILE A 83 -28.10 7.15 7.78
N ARG A 84 -28.42 5.96 8.29
CA ARG A 84 -28.83 5.75 9.68
C ARG A 84 -28.55 4.31 10.12
N PHE A 85 -28.02 4.14 11.34
CA PHE A 85 -28.01 2.87 12.03
C PHE A 85 -29.29 2.75 12.86
N ILE A 86 -30.06 1.68 12.64
CA ILE A 86 -31.26 1.34 13.43
C ILE A 86 -30.81 0.48 14.62
N GLU A 87 -30.03 -0.55 14.35
CA GLU A 87 -29.46 -1.44 15.38
C GLU A 87 -28.01 -1.77 15.02
N LYS A 88 -27.11 -1.64 15.98
CA LYS A 88 -25.72 -2.03 15.84
C LYS A 88 -25.57 -3.49 16.17
N SER A 89 -24.86 -4.24 15.35
CA SER A 89 -24.54 -5.65 15.58
C SER A 89 -23.75 -5.83 16.88
N LYS A 90 -24.00 -6.96 17.58
CA LYS A 90 -23.24 -7.35 18.76
C LYS A 90 -21.79 -7.75 18.47
N VAL A 91 -21.48 -8.07 17.21
CA VAL A 91 -20.11 -8.38 16.76
C VAL A 91 -19.28 -7.12 16.59
N ARG A 92 -19.90 -5.95 16.49
CA ARG A 92 -19.19 -4.69 16.26
C ARG A 92 -18.30 -4.31 17.43
N GLU A 93 -17.07 -3.88 17.11
CA GLU A 93 -16.16 -3.23 18.06
C GLU A 93 -16.15 -1.71 17.85
N GLU A 94 -15.87 -0.97 18.92
CA GLU A 94 -15.62 0.47 18.80
C GLU A 94 -14.22 0.69 18.22
N PRO A 95 -14.10 1.45 17.11
CA PRO A 95 -12.80 1.74 16.52
C PRO A 95 -11.87 2.47 17.49
N PHE A 96 -10.65 1.99 17.63
CA PHE A 96 -9.65 2.61 18.51
C PHE A 96 -9.10 3.94 17.97
N CYS A 97 -9.27 4.20 16.67
CA CYS A 97 -8.79 5.42 16.01
C CYS A 97 -9.96 6.36 15.75
N LYS A 98 -9.87 7.59 16.30
CA LYS A 98 -10.90 8.62 16.10
C LYS A 98 -11.07 9.08 14.63
N HIS A 99 -10.10 8.79 13.77
CA HIS A 99 -10.14 9.10 12.35
C HIS A 99 -10.76 7.99 11.50
N PHE A 100 -11.16 6.86 12.11
CA PHE A 100 -11.80 5.76 11.38
C PHE A 100 -13.11 6.20 10.74
N GLY A 101 -13.34 5.81 9.50
CA GLY A 101 -14.53 6.20 8.73
C GLY A 101 -14.35 7.49 7.91
N ILE A 102 -13.35 8.33 8.23
CA ILE A 102 -13.00 9.55 7.49
C ILE A 102 -11.70 9.34 6.73
N CYS A 103 -10.63 8.99 7.46
CA CYS A 103 -9.34 8.66 6.90
C CYS A 103 -9.44 7.42 5.99
N GLY A 104 -8.84 7.48 4.80
CA GLY A 104 -8.83 6.38 3.82
C GLY A 104 -7.95 5.19 4.17
N GLY A 105 -7.18 5.24 5.28
CA GLY A 105 -6.15 4.24 5.61
C GLY A 105 -6.72 2.89 6.07
N CYS A 106 -7.62 2.89 7.06
CA CYS A 106 -8.15 1.66 7.67
C CYS A 106 -9.57 1.36 7.20
N LYS A 107 -9.90 0.05 7.08
CA LYS A 107 -11.20 -0.41 6.58
C LYS A 107 -12.03 -1.16 7.61
N TRP A 108 -11.41 -1.81 8.60
CA TRP A 108 -12.06 -2.80 9.46
C TRP A 108 -11.82 -2.63 10.96
N GLN A 109 -11.60 -1.42 11.46
CA GLN A 109 -11.43 -1.23 12.90
C GLN A 109 -12.72 -1.46 13.73
N ASN A 110 -13.84 -1.55 13.06
CA ASN A 110 -15.16 -1.83 13.64
C ASN A 110 -15.54 -3.32 13.65
N LEU A 111 -14.63 -4.20 13.22
CA LEU A 111 -14.80 -5.65 13.19
C LEU A 111 -13.68 -6.30 13.98
N PRO A 112 -13.96 -7.23 14.93
CA PRO A 112 -12.95 -7.99 15.68
C PRO A 112 -11.96 -8.69 14.76
N TYR A 113 -10.71 -8.81 15.20
CA TYR A 113 -9.64 -9.30 14.32
C TYR A 113 -9.87 -10.76 13.88
N ASP A 114 -10.38 -11.62 14.73
CA ASP A 114 -10.75 -13.02 14.40
C ASP A 114 -11.84 -13.08 13.34
N GLU A 115 -12.82 -12.16 13.35
CA GLU A 115 -13.82 -12.06 12.30
C GLU A 115 -13.23 -11.52 10.99
N GLN A 116 -12.23 -10.62 11.08
CA GLN A 116 -11.47 -10.19 9.90
C GLN A 116 -10.69 -11.36 9.27
N LEU A 117 -10.09 -12.23 10.09
CA LEU A 117 -9.38 -13.44 9.64
C LEU A 117 -10.33 -14.41 8.94
N LYS A 118 -11.49 -14.71 9.55
CA LYS A 118 -12.54 -15.56 8.95
C LYS A 118 -12.98 -15.01 7.60
N ALA A 119 -13.26 -13.70 7.52
CA ALA A 119 -13.66 -13.04 6.28
C ALA A 119 -12.60 -13.13 5.18
N LYS A 120 -11.32 -12.95 5.53
CA LYS A 120 -10.20 -13.09 4.58
C LYS A 120 -10.03 -14.51 4.09
N GLN A 121 -10.11 -15.49 4.96
CA GLN A 121 -10.05 -16.91 4.60
C GLN A 121 -11.19 -17.30 3.68
N GLN A 122 -12.43 -16.88 3.99
CA GLN A 122 -13.60 -17.12 3.16
C GLN A 122 -13.44 -16.48 1.77
N GLN A 123 -12.92 -15.24 1.71
CA GLN A 123 -12.68 -14.56 0.45
C GLN A 123 -11.72 -15.34 -0.46
N VAL A 124 -10.62 -15.86 0.08
CA VAL A 124 -9.66 -16.67 -0.70
C VAL A 124 -10.30 -17.97 -1.16
N SER A 125 -11.01 -18.66 -0.27
CA SER A 125 -11.75 -19.88 -0.61
C SER A 125 -12.77 -19.64 -1.75
N ASP A 126 -13.55 -18.57 -1.67
CA ASP A 126 -14.53 -18.20 -2.69
C ASP A 126 -13.87 -17.85 -4.04
N GLN A 127 -12.74 -17.15 -4.00
CA GLN A 127 -12.00 -16.80 -5.23
C GLN A 127 -11.44 -18.03 -5.92
N LEU A 128 -10.84 -18.94 -5.20
CA LEU A 128 -10.27 -20.18 -5.77
C LEU A 128 -11.37 -21.12 -6.28
N SER A 129 -12.44 -21.35 -5.49
CA SER A 129 -13.49 -22.29 -5.86
C SER A 129 -14.45 -21.74 -6.92
N ARG A 130 -14.93 -20.49 -6.78
CA ARG A 130 -15.97 -19.91 -7.64
C ARG A 130 -15.41 -19.22 -8.88
N ILE A 131 -14.29 -18.51 -8.76
CA ILE A 131 -13.65 -17.79 -9.87
C ILE A 131 -12.62 -18.71 -10.54
N GLY A 132 -11.69 -19.26 -9.77
CA GLY A 132 -10.67 -20.17 -10.26
C GLY A 132 -11.20 -21.52 -10.68
N LYS A 133 -12.41 -21.93 -10.21
CA LYS A 133 -13.03 -23.24 -10.44
C LYS A 133 -12.11 -24.42 -10.08
N ILE A 134 -11.28 -24.21 -9.06
CA ILE A 134 -10.33 -25.20 -8.57
C ILE A 134 -11.02 -26.02 -7.49
N SER A 135 -10.91 -27.34 -7.56
CA SER A 135 -11.27 -28.23 -6.46
C SER A 135 -10.22 -28.08 -5.38
N LEU A 136 -10.60 -27.50 -4.24
CA LEU A 136 -9.68 -27.23 -3.15
C LEU A 136 -9.40 -28.53 -2.36
N PRO A 137 -8.14 -28.79 -2.02
CA PRO A 137 -7.81 -29.72 -0.96
C PRO A 137 -8.26 -29.15 0.41
N GLU A 138 -7.89 -29.79 1.49
CA GLU A 138 -8.09 -29.23 2.83
C GLU A 138 -7.52 -27.81 2.91
N PHE A 139 -8.34 -26.87 3.43
CA PHE A 139 -7.99 -25.48 3.52
C PHE A 139 -7.44 -25.19 4.92
N LEU A 140 -6.13 -25.06 5.04
CA LEU A 140 -5.50 -24.78 6.32
C LEU A 140 -5.98 -23.45 6.92
N PRO A 141 -6.07 -23.33 8.26
CA PRO A 141 -6.47 -22.08 8.89
C PRO A 141 -5.54 -20.91 8.54
N ILE A 142 -6.13 -19.74 8.33
CA ILE A 142 -5.37 -18.52 8.09
C ILE A 142 -4.46 -18.19 9.26
N LEU A 143 -3.19 -17.86 8.97
CA LEU A 143 -2.24 -17.42 9.96
C LEU A 143 -2.41 -15.92 10.23
N GLY A 144 -2.90 -15.57 11.42
CA GLY A 144 -3.10 -14.19 11.84
C GLY A 144 -1.79 -13.48 12.21
N SER A 145 -1.79 -12.14 12.15
CA SER A 145 -0.71 -11.32 12.68
C SER A 145 -0.84 -11.18 14.20
N VAL A 146 0.26 -11.28 14.92
CA VAL A 146 0.29 -11.07 16.38
C VAL A 146 0.02 -9.62 16.72
N LYS A 147 0.60 -8.69 15.94
CA LYS A 147 0.38 -7.24 16.09
C LYS A 147 -0.73 -6.78 15.17
N THR A 148 -1.74 -6.13 15.73
CA THR A 148 -2.83 -5.46 14.99
C THR A 148 -2.70 -3.95 14.97
N ARG A 149 -1.73 -3.41 15.72
CA ARG A 149 -1.31 -1.99 15.77
C ARG A 149 0.19 -1.91 15.70
N GLU A 150 0.72 -0.78 15.25
CA GLU A 150 2.16 -0.49 15.20
C GLU A 150 2.98 -1.56 14.44
N TYR A 151 2.35 -2.18 13.45
CA TYR A 151 2.96 -3.27 12.68
C TYR A 151 3.59 -2.80 11.35
N ARG A 152 3.26 -1.59 10.90
CA ARG A 152 3.78 -1.09 9.62
C ARG A 152 5.14 -0.46 9.79
N ASN A 153 6.02 -0.81 8.87
CA ASN A 153 7.35 -0.21 8.75
C ASN A 153 7.43 0.89 7.66
N LYS A 154 6.31 1.24 7.01
CA LYS A 154 6.24 2.33 6.03
C LYS A 154 4.89 3.03 6.09
N LEU A 155 4.91 4.37 6.15
CA LEU A 155 3.74 5.25 6.00
C LEU A 155 4.10 6.45 5.11
N GLU A 156 3.14 6.91 4.33
CA GLU A 156 3.26 8.11 3.49
C GLU A 156 2.08 9.04 3.78
N PHE A 157 2.38 10.31 4.06
CA PHE A 157 1.39 11.33 4.37
C PHE A 157 1.45 12.43 3.31
N GLY A 158 0.31 12.76 2.74
CA GLY A 158 0.18 13.90 1.84
C GLY A 158 0.09 15.21 2.61
N CYS A 159 0.56 16.28 2.00
CA CYS A 159 0.40 17.65 2.47
C CYS A 159 -0.60 18.38 1.58
N CYS A 160 -1.38 19.29 2.14
CA CYS A 160 -2.32 20.11 1.38
C CYS A 160 -2.42 21.52 1.94
N ASN A 161 -2.63 22.50 1.06
CA ASN A 161 -2.86 23.89 1.42
C ASN A 161 -4.27 24.11 2.04
N ARG A 162 -5.20 23.16 1.81
CA ARG A 162 -6.55 23.20 2.38
C ARG A 162 -7.04 21.81 2.68
N ARG A 163 -7.16 21.50 4.00
CA ARG A 163 -7.67 20.22 4.47
C ARG A 163 -9.13 19.97 4.05
N TRP A 164 -9.51 18.71 4.02
CA TRP A 164 -10.91 18.33 3.91
C TRP A 164 -11.62 18.50 5.26
N PHE A 165 -12.87 18.97 5.22
CA PHE A 165 -13.74 19.16 6.39
C PHE A 165 -14.89 18.17 6.36
N THR A 166 -15.27 17.64 7.51
CA THR A 166 -16.47 16.83 7.67
C THR A 166 -17.72 17.68 7.52
N HIS A 167 -18.86 17.03 7.37
CA HIS A 167 -20.13 17.75 7.30
C HIS A 167 -20.47 18.47 8.61
N GLU A 168 -20.14 17.83 9.74
CA GLU A 168 -20.30 18.35 11.08
C GLU A 168 -19.43 19.60 11.30
N GLU A 169 -18.15 19.53 10.91
CA GLU A 169 -17.24 20.68 10.98
C GLU A 169 -17.75 21.87 10.16
N LEU A 170 -18.29 21.62 8.95
CA LEU A 170 -18.84 22.69 8.10
C LEU A 170 -20.15 23.31 8.64
N GLN A 171 -20.82 22.64 9.58
CA GLN A 171 -21.99 23.21 10.27
C GLN A 171 -21.59 24.06 11.48
N ASP A 172 -20.36 23.96 11.95
CA ASP A 172 -19.84 24.81 13.03
C ASP A 172 -19.69 26.26 12.55
N LYS A 173 -20.52 27.12 13.10
CA LYS A 173 -20.52 28.56 12.77
C LYS A 173 -19.27 29.30 13.24
N SER A 174 -18.48 28.69 14.13
CA SER A 174 -17.21 29.25 14.60
C SER A 174 -16.04 28.96 13.63
N LEU A 175 -16.23 28.10 12.65
CA LEU A 175 -15.20 27.73 11.66
C LEU A 175 -14.91 28.91 10.73
N ASP A 176 -13.71 29.48 10.87
CA ASP A 176 -13.21 30.51 9.94
C ASP A 176 -12.59 29.86 8.70
N LEU A 177 -13.32 29.79 7.61
CA LEU A 177 -12.85 29.22 6.34
C LEU A 177 -11.77 30.08 5.64
N THR A 178 -11.47 31.29 6.15
CA THR A 178 -10.42 32.17 5.62
C THR A 178 -9.07 31.99 6.31
N ALA A 179 -9.04 31.30 7.46
CA ALA A 179 -7.83 30.94 8.16
C ALA A 179 -6.96 29.95 7.34
N ASP A 180 -5.69 29.80 7.75
CA ASP A 180 -4.81 28.76 7.21
C ASP A 180 -5.29 27.37 7.63
N HIS A 181 -5.72 26.60 6.65
CA HIS A 181 -6.18 25.22 6.81
C HIS A 181 -5.23 24.22 6.16
N SER A 182 -3.98 24.58 5.95
CA SER A 182 -2.96 23.64 5.51
C SER A 182 -2.79 22.50 6.52
N ALA A 183 -2.52 21.30 6.03
CA ALA A 183 -2.44 20.13 6.89
C ALA A 183 -1.57 19.01 6.27
N ILE A 184 -1.11 18.12 7.17
CA ILE A 184 -0.48 16.85 6.82
C ILE A 184 -1.40 15.71 7.26
N GLY A 185 -1.70 14.78 6.36
CA GLY A 185 -2.60 13.68 6.68
C GLY A 185 -2.75 12.65 5.58
N PHE A 186 -3.87 11.93 5.61
CA PHE A 186 -4.20 10.95 4.60
C PHE A 186 -5.33 11.41 3.69
N HIS A 187 -5.30 10.92 2.45
CA HIS A 187 -6.41 11.09 1.53
C HIS A 187 -7.67 10.41 2.08
N ILE A 188 -8.81 11.07 1.92
CA ILE A 188 -10.10 10.45 2.19
C ILE A 188 -10.43 9.41 1.11
N THR A 189 -11.29 8.45 1.44
CA THR A 189 -11.67 7.39 0.49
C THR A 189 -12.32 7.99 -0.77
N GLY A 190 -11.77 7.67 -1.93
CA GLY A 190 -12.33 8.05 -3.24
C GLY A 190 -12.03 9.47 -3.72
N ALA A 191 -11.18 10.23 -3.01
CA ALA A 191 -10.77 11.58 -3.44
C ALA A 191 -9.26 11.77 -3.30
N PHE A 192 -8.57 11.83 -4.43
CA PHE A 192 -7.10 11.97 -4.50
C PHE A 192 -6.60 13.36 -4.10
N ASP A 193 -7.47 14.37 -4.16
CA ASP A 193 -7.16 15.78 -3.89
C ASP A 193 -7.64 16.24 -2.51
N LYS A 194 -8.14 15.32 -1.67
CA LYS A 194 -8.71 15.62 -0.37
C LYS A 194 -7.93 14.95 0.73
N ILE A 195 -7.26 15.75 1.56
CA ILE A 195 -6.49 15.27 2.70
C ILE A 195 -7.23 15.63 3.99
N TYR A 196 -7.38 14.63 4.85
CA TYR A 196 -7.89 14.79 6.21
C TYR A 196 -6.71 14.81 7.18
N PRO A 197 -6.61 15.82 8.08
CA PRO A 197 -5.53 15.91 9.03
C PRO A 197 -5.56 14.73 10.00
N ILE A 198 -4.38 14.19 10.29
CA ILE A 198 -4.25 13.07 11.21
C ILE A 198 -3.45 13.51 12.42
N GLU A 199 -4.03 13.49 13.61
CA GLU A 199 -3.32 13.79 14.85
C GLU A 199 -2.52 12.58 15.33
N GLN A 200 -3.11 11.39 15.23
CA GLN A 200 -2.50 10.13 15.65
C GLN A 200 -2.87 9.01 14.68
N CYS A 201 -1.88 8.25 14.24
CA CYS A 201 -2.05 7.02 13.47
C CYS A 201 -1.42 5.86 14.26
N PHE A 202 -2.16 4.76 14.39
CA PHE A 202 -1.76 3.58 15.17
C PHE A 202 -1.16 2.46 14.31
N LEU A 203 -0.84 2.74 13.05
CA LEU A 203 -0.31 1.70 12.15
C LEU A 203 1.20 1.52 12.28
N MET A 204 1.92 2.52 12.77
CA MET A 204 3.37 2.52 12.96
C MET A 204 3.67 3.07 14.37
N ASP A 205 4.85 2.78 14.91
CA ASP A 205 5.36 3.33 16.17
C ASP A 205 5.15 4.86 16.29
N ASN A 206 4.95 5.35 17.50
CA ASN A 206 4.48 6.71 17.76
C ASN A 206 5.41 7.83 17.28
N LEU A 207 6.70 7.60 17.10
CA LEU A 207 7.64 8.63 16.67
C LEU A 207 7.20 9.35 15.38
N HIS A 208 6.60 8.61 14.42
CA HIS A 208 6.10 9.24 13.21
C HIS A 208 4.98 10.27 13.45
N ASN A 209 4.14 10.09 14.49
CA ASN A 209 3.11 11.07 14.85
C ASN A 209 3.75 12.36 15.38
N GLU A 210 4.74 12.23 16.25
CA GLU A 210 5.45 13.36 16.83
C GLU A 210 6.20 14.14 15.75
N VAL A 211 6.97 13.45 14.90
CA VAL A 211 7.69 14.08 13.78
C VAL A 211 6.74 14.76 12.80
N ARG A 212 5.65 14.10 12.40
CA ARG A 212 4.67 14.67 11.46
C ARG A 212 4.01 15.93 12.02
N ASN A 213 3.52 15.87 13.28
CA ASN A 213 2.85 16.99 13.91
C ASN A 213 3.81 18.18 14.11
N PHE A 214 5.07 17.89 14.48
CA PHE A 214 6.10 18.91 14.59
C PHE A 214 6.46 19.52 13.23
N THR A 215 6.56 18.70 12.19
CA THR A 215 6.82 19.16 10.82
C THR A 215 5.73 20.14 10.36
N GLU A 216 4.46 19.81 10.59
CA GLU A 216 3.34 20.70 10.25
C GLU A 216 3.44 22.04 10.99
N GLN A 217 3.69 22.00 12.30
CA GLN A 217 3.83 23.21 13.12
C GLN A 217 5.01 24.08 12.65
N CYS A 218 6.17 23.48 12.41
CA CYS A 218 7.35 24.19 11.95
C CYS A 218 7.18 24.78 10.55
N ALA A 219 6.61 24.03 9.61
CA ALA A 219 6.36 24.50 8.25
C ALA A 219 5.44 25.75 8.26
N LYS A 220 4.37 25.73 9.05
CA LYS A 220 3.49 26.89 9.26
C LYS A 220 4.23 28.06 9.90
N ALA A 221 5.04 27.81 10.91
CA ALA A 221 5.77 28.86 11.65
C ALA A 221 6.81 29.59 10.78
N ILE A 222 7.41 28.92 9.80
CA ILE A 222 8.36 29.54 8.86
C ILE A 222 7.67 30.08 7.60
N GLY A 223 6.34 29.99 7.51
CA GLY A 223 5.57 30.48 6.35
C GLY A 223 5.70 29.62 5.09
N MET A 224 6.08 28.32 5.23
CA MET A 224 6.19 27.41 4.10
C MET A 224 4.81 27.09 3.52
N SER A 225 4.66 27.20 2.20
CA SER A 225 3.42 26.83 1.52
C SER A 225 3.28 25.31 1.41
N PHE A 226 2.04 24.82 1.57
CA PHE A 226 1.68 23.42 1.39
C PHE A 226 1.13 23.21 -0.02
N TYR A 227 1.41 22.04 -0.60
CA TYR A 227 1.12 21.75 -2.00
C TYR A 227 -0.38 21.65 -2.30
N ASP A 228 -0.82 22.35 -3.33
CA ASP A 228 -2.15 22.19 -3.93
C ASP A 228 -2.05 21.25 -5.14
N VAL A 229 -2.59 20.04 -5.00
CA VAL A 229 -2.54 19.01 -6.06
C VAL A 229 -3.22 19.46 -7.35
N LYS A 230 -4.25 20.32 -7.27
CA LYS A 230 -4.97 20.81 -8.45
C LYS A 230 -4.29 21.97 -9.13
N ALA A 231 -3.81 22.93 -8.35
CA ALA A 231 -3.07 24.08 -8.84
C ALA A 231 -1.63 23.70 -9.21
N GLN A 232 -1.13 22.56 -8.70
CA GLN A 232 0.26 22.11 -8.80
C GLN A 232 1.25 23.20 -8.33
N HIS A 233 0.95 23.76 -7.16
CA HIS A 233 1.66 24.89 -6.56
C HIS A 233 1.82 24.68 -5.04
N GLY A 234 2.95 25.13 -4.49
CA GLY A 234 3.29 25.03 -3.07
C GLY A 234 4.46 24.09 -2.82
N VAL A 235 5.18 24.31 -1.72
CA VAL A 235 6.50 23.73 -1.47
C VAL A 235 6.43 22.37 -0.81
N LEU A 236 5.71 22.21 0.31
CA LEU A 236 5.67 20.96 1.09
C LEU A 236 4.63 19.99 0.52
N ARG A 237 5.07 18.82 -0.02
CA ARG A 237 4.20 17.90 -0.76
C ARG A 237 3.84 16.62 -0.02
N ASN A 238 4.84 15.89 0.49
CA ASN A 238 4.63 14.55 1.05
C ASN A 238 5.71 14.22 2.07
N LEU A 239 5.35 13.41 3.07
CA LEU A 239 6.26 12.85 4.05
C LEU A 239 6.19 11.32 3.98
N MET A 240 7.33 10.67 3.77
CA MET A 240 7.45 9.22 3.86
C MET A 240 8.28 8.83 5.07
N PHE A 241 7.71 7.99 5.92
CA PHE A 241 8.38 7.38 7.06
C PHE A 241 8.67 5.92 6.81
N ARG A 242 9.85 5.47 7.23
CA ARG A 242 10.17 4.06 7.44
C ARG A 242 10.82 3.88 8.79
N ASN A 243 10.52 2.78 9.44
CA ASN A 243 11.29 2.28 10.57
C ASN A 243 11.68 0.82 10.30
N SER A 244 12.61 0.30 11.08
CA SER A 244 13.08 -1.06 10.96
C SER A 244 13.08 -1.75 12.32
N ASN A 245 13.15 -3.08 12.29
CA ASN A 245 13.30 -3.87 13.50
C ASN A 245 14.71 -3.76 14.15
N THR A 246 15.64 -3.06 13.49
CA THR A 246 16.93 -2.67 14.08
C THR A 246 16.86 -1.36 14.85
N GLY A 247 15.70 -0.70 14.89
CA GLY A 247 15.49 0.59 15.56
C GLY A 247 15.89 1.82 14.74
N GLU A 248 16.27 1.63 13.46
CA GLU A 248 16.60 2.76 12.58
C GLU A 248 15.34 3.41 12.02
N TRP A 249 15.39 4.75 11.86
CA TRP A 249 14.30 5.55 11.30
C TRP A 249 14.75 6.30 10.05
N MET A 250 13.92 6.25 9.03
CA MET A 250 14.08 6.99 7.79
C MET A 250 12.92 7.97 7.62
N LEU A 251 13.25 9.22 7.29
CA LEU A 251 12.33 10.24 6.84
C LEU A 251 12.76 10.73 5.45
N LEU A 252 11.82 10.72 4.50
CA LEU A 252 11.96 11.38 3.22
C LEU A 252 10.86 12.43 3.09
N ILE A 253 11.24 13.68 2.83
CA ILE A 253 10.31 14.77 2.54
C ILE A 253 10.36 15.08 1.05
N GLN A 254 9.19 15.10 0.41
CA GLN A 254 9.04 15.59 -0.95
C GLN A 254 8.66 17.07 -0.91
N PHE A 255 9.43 17.87 -1.61
CA PHE A 255 9.17 19.29 -1.85
C PHE A 255 8.86 19.52 -3.34
N HIS A 256 8.40 20.72 -3.64
CA HIS A 256 8.31 21.27 -4.98
C HIS A 256 8.86 22.69 -4.93
N PHE A 257 10.06 22.88 -5.49
CA PHE A 257 10.74 24.16 -5.45
C PHE A 257 10.35 25.00 -6.67
N GLU A 258 9.73 26.14 -6.41
CA GLU A 258 9.25 27.08 -7.43
C GLU A 258 10.06 28.37 -7.45
N GLN A 259 10.63 28.74 -6.30
CA GLN A 259 11.38 29.97 -6.11
C GLN A 259 12.80 29.68 -5.59
N PRO A 260 13.78 30.57 -5.86
CA PRO A 260 15.18 30.35 -5.43
C PRO A 260 15.36 30.19 -3.90
N GLY A 261 14.39 30.66 -3.10
CA GLY A 261 14.45 30.57 -1.64
C GLY A 261 13.84 29.28 -1.04
N ASP A 262 13.12 28.49 -1.84
CA ASP A 262 12.34 27.35 -1.35
C ASP A 262 13.23 26.23 -0.80
N GLU A 263 14.36 25.93 -1.45
CA GLU A 263 15.31 24.93 -0.96
C GLU A 263 15.94 25.36 0.37
N HIS A 264 16.24 26.65 0.54
CA HIS A 264 16.76 27.16 1.82
C HIS A 264 15.74 26.99 2.94
N MET A 265 14.48 27.32 2.69
CA MET A 265 13.38 27.12 3.65
C MET A 265 13.18 25.63 3.97
N ALA A 266 13.28 24.74 2.99
CA ALA A 266 13.21 23.31 3.19
C ALA A 266 14.34 22.80 4.09
N LEU A 267 15.57 23.25 3.87
CA LEU A 267 16.73 22.89 4.69
C LEU A 267 16.58 23.43 6.13
N GLU A 268 16.02 24.63 6.33
CA GLU A 268 15.70 25.15 7.66
C GLU A 268 14.68 24.25 8.38
N LEU A 269 13.59 23.87 7.71
CA LEU A 269 12.61 22.93 8.26
C LEU A 269 13.27 21.61 8.66
N MET A 270 14.09 21.04 7.78
CA MET A 270 14.78 19.77 8.03
C MET A 270 15.76 19.87 9.18
N GLN A 271 16.48 20.98 9.33
CA GLN A 271 17.37 21.20 10.45
C GLN A 271 16.60 21.20 11.79
N ARG A 272 15.48 21.93 11.87
CA ARG A 272 14.62 21.95 13.07
C ARG A 272 14.09 20.57 13.45
N ILE A 273 13.70 19.75 12.45
CA ILE A 273 13.27 18.37 12.66
C ILE A 273 14.43 17.52 13.16
N SER A 274 15.60 17.62 12.53
CA SER A 274 16.80 16.85 12.88
C SER A 274 17.31 17.14 14.29
N ASP A 275 17.23 18.39 14.72
CA ASP A 275 17.66 18.81 16.07
C ASP A 275 16.72 18.27 17.15
N LYS A 276 15.42 18.17 16.84
CA LYS A 276 14.42 17.69 17.79
C LYS A 276 14.33 16.16 17.85
N PHE A 277 14.59 15.47 16.73
CA PHE A 277 14.42 14.04 16.59
C PHE A 277 15.75 13.38 16.15
N PRO A 278 16.71 13.23 17.08
CA PRO A 278 17.99 12.59 16.78
C PRO A 278 17.88 11.12 16.36
N GLU A 279 16.75 10.46 16.67
CA GLU A 279 16.41 9.08 16.32
C GLU A 279 16.34 8.85 14.80
N ILE A 280 16.07 9.92 14.02
CA ILE A 280 16.06 9.82 12.55
C ILE A 280 17.51 9.64 12.08
N SER A 281 17.86 8.39 11.74
CA SER A 281 19.18 7.96 11.30
C SER A 281 19.41 8.11 9.80
N SER A 282 18.31 8.20 9.01
CA SER A 282 18.31 8.38 7.56
C SER A 282 17.32 9.49 7.20
N PHE A 283 17.84 10.68 6.85
CA PHE A 283 17.01 11.83 6.54
C PHE A 283 17.32 12.36 5.15
N MET A 284 16.33 12.34 4.28
CA MET A 284 16.46 12.69 2.87
C MET A 284 15.35 13.64 2.42
N TYR A 285 15.60 14.27 1.28
CA TYR A 285 14.59 15.05 0.58
C TYR A 285 14.70 14.90 -0.93
N VAL A 286 13.66 15.30 -1.61
CA VAL A 286 13.60 15.33 -3.07
C VAL A 286 12.77 16.50 -3.53
N ASP A 287 13.25 17.17 -4.58
CA ASP A 287 12.43 18.09 -5.38
C ASP A 287 11.63 17.27 -6.39
N ASN A 288 10.31 17.37 -6.31
CA ASN A 288 9.39 16.68 -7.21
C ASN A 288 8.52 17.69 -7.96
N PRO A 289 8.96 18.14 -9.15
CA PRO A 289 8.21 19.09 -9.98
C PRO A 289 7.06 18.43 -10.77
N LYS A 290 6.87 17.10 -10.65
CA LYS A 290 5.86 16.37 -11.42
C LYS A 290 4.46 16.55 -10.84
N GLY A 291 3.43 16.33 -11.66
CA GLY A 291 2.04 16.34 -11.24
C GLY A 291 1.61 15.14 -10.38
N ASN A 292 2.52 14.19 -10.06
CA ASN A 292 2.26 13.01 -9.22
C ASN A 292 3.35 12.85 -8.15
N ASP A 293 3.12 11.97 -7.17
CA ASP A 293 4.02 11.77 -6.03
C ASP A 293 5.06 10.66 -6.25
N THR A 294 5.22 10.13 -7.46
CA THR A 294 6.22 9.09 -7.74
C THR A 294 7.63 9.66 -7.71
N ILE A 295 8.54 8.93 -7.06
CA ILE A 295 9.95 9.36 -6.87
C ILE A 295 10.96 8.44 -7.58
N GLY A 296 10.50 7.41 -8.30
CA GLY A 296 11.36 6.38 -8.88
C GLY A 296 12.47 6.93 -9.78
N ASP A 297 12.15 7.92 -10.58
CA ASP A 297 13.01 8.59 -11.57
C ASP A 297 13.68 9.88 -11.04
N LEU A 298 13.47 10.24 -9.76
CA LEU A 298 14.02 11.47 -9.18
C LEU A 298 15.30 11.18 -8.39
N GLU A 299 16.21 12.14 -8.37
CA GLU A 299 17.40 12.12 -7.53
C GLU A 299 17.05 12.49 -6.09
N LEU A 300 17.38 11.61 -5.14
CA LEU A 300 17.19 11.84 -3.72
C LEU A 300 18.45 12.42 -3.10
N LYS A 301 18.29 13.52 -2.35
CA LYS A 301 19.39 14.18 -1.63
C LYS A 301 19.39 13.74 -0.16
N THR A 302 20.54 13.30 0.35
CA THR A 302 20.71 12.95 1.76
C THR A 302 21.03 14.22 2.55
N PHE A 303 20.20 14.52 3.56
CA PHE A 303 20.40 15.62 4.50
C PHE A 303 21.23 15.17 5.70
N LYS A 304 20.88 14.01 6.31
CA LYS A 304 21.57 13.47 7.49
C LYS A 304 21.68 11.95 7.40
N GLY A 305 22.81 11.40 7.83
CA GLY A 305 23.04 9.97 7.97
C GLY A 305 23.18 9.23 6.64
N THR A 306 22.51 8.10 6.52
CA THR A 306 22.57 7.23 5.33
C THR A 306 21.31 7.40 4.47
N ASN A 307 21.37 6.96 3.20
CA ASN A 307 20.21 6.93 2.31
C ASN A 307 19.48 5.57 2.36
N PHE A 308 19.63 4.82 3.43
CA PHE A 308 19.01 3.53 3.66
C PHE A 308 18.90 3.24 5.17
N ILE A 309 18.11 2.25 5.52
CA ILE A 309 18.06 1.60 6.83
C ILE A 309 18.26 0.10 6.65
N TYR A 310 18.47 -0.62 7.74
CA TYR A 310 18.61 -2.07 7.73
C TYR A 310 17.42 -2.74 8.39
N GLU A 311 16.91 -3.79 7.78
CA GLU A 311 15.99 -4.77 8.37
C GLU A 311 16.74 -6.07 8.62
N THR A 312 16.35 -6.82 9.64
CA THR A 312 16.90 -8.15 9.92
C THR A 312 15.81 -9.21 9.86
N MET A 313 16.17 -10.40 9.40
CA MET A 313 15.30 -11.58 9.41
C MET A 313 16.18 -12.80 9.68
N GLU A 314 16.00 -13.44 10.84
CA GLU A 314 16.94 -14.44 11.36
C GLU A 314 18.38 -13.86 11.39
N ASN A 315 19.33 -14.53 10.76
CA ASN A 315 20.72 -14.07 10.65
C ASN A 315 20.99 -13.20 9.42
N LEU A 316 19.96 -12.89 8.64
CA LEU A 316 20.08 -12.08 7.43
C LEU A 316 19.82 -10.61 7.72
N ARG A 317 20.56 -9.76 7.03
CA ARG A 317 20.43 -8.31 7.08
C ARG A 317 20.10 -7.77 5.69
N PHE A 318 19.10 -6.93 5.59
CA PHE A 318 18.62 -6.37 4.33
C PHE A 318 18.77 -4.86 4.34
N LYS A 319 19.43 -4.32 3.32
CA LYS A 319 19.49 -2.89 3.05
C LYS A 319 18.19 -2.47 2.38
N VAL A 320 17.50 -1.50 2.99
CA VAL A 320 16.19 -0.99 2.51
C VAL A 320 16.32 0.51 2.26
N GLY A 321 16.26 0.90 1.00
CA GLY A 321 16.25 2.30 0.58
C GLY A 321 14.84 2.90 0.55
N PRO A 322 14.71 4.21 0.29
CA PRO A 322 13.40 4.87 0.19
C PRO A 322 12.56 4.37 -0.98
N LYS A 323 13.20 3.97 -2.08
CA LYS A 323 12.55 3.44 -3.28
C LYS A 323 12.34 1.93 -3.25
N SER A 324 13.05 1.21 -2.35
CA SER A 324 12.99 -0.25 -2.28
C SER A 324 11.62 -0.72 -1.81
N PHE A 325 11.09 -1.75 -2.48
CA PHE A 325 9.95 -2.49 -1.93
C PHE A 325 10.44 -3.42 -0.82
N TYR A 326 9.78 -3.38 0.31
CA TYR A 326 9.93 -4.30 1.43
C TYR A 326 8.55 -4.50 2.07
N GLN A 327 8.21 -5.72 2.49
CA GLN A 327 6.90 -6.03 3.08
C GLN A 327 6.64 -5.13 4.29
N THR A 328 5.48 -4.46 4.31
CA THR A 328 5.20 -3.39 5.27
C THR A 328 4.90 -3.86 6.69
N ASN A 329 4.76 -5.15 6.93
CA ASN A 329 4.69 -5.79 8.23
C ASN A 329 5.82 -6.81 8.31
N THR A 330 6.95 -6.42 8.90
CA THR A 330 8.18 -7.23 8.99
C THR A 330 7.93 -8.56 9.71
N ASP A 331 7.21 -8.55 10.84
CA ASP A 331 6.93 -9.76 11.62
C ASP A 331 6.09 -10.75 10.81
N GLN A 332 5.04 -10.27 10.13
CA GLN A 332 4.18 -11.12 9.32
C GLN A 332 4.86 -11.58 8.01
N ALA A 333 5.78 -10.80 7.47
CA ALA A 333 6.60 -11.21 6.33
C ALA A 333 7.50 -12.39 6.70
N TYR A 334 8.08 -12.38 7.89
CA TYR A 334 8.86 -13.51 8.38
C TYR A 334 8.00 -14.78 8.48
N HIS A 335 6.79 -14.68 9.02
CA HIS A 335 5.87 -15.82 9.07
C HIS A 335 5.48 -16.31 7.67
N LEU A 336 5.19 -15.40 6.73
CA LEU A 336 4.91 -15.75 5.35
C LEU A 336 6.07 -16.51 4.71
N TYR A 337 7.30 -16.02 4.85
CA TYR A 337 8.48 -16.67 4.27
C TYR A 337 8.82 -17.99 4.98
N SER A 338 8.52 -18.10 6.27
CA SER A 338 8.63 -19.38 6.99
C SER A 338 7.66 -20.43 6.46
N VAL A 339 6.41 -20.04 6.10
CA VAL A 339 5.45 -20.94 5.44
C VAL A 339 5.96 -21.36 4.06
N VAL A 340 6.48 -20.41 3.26
CA VAL A 340 7.09 -20.71 1.95
C VAL A 340 8.22 -21.72 2.12
N ARG A 341 9.12 -21.50 3.06
CA ARG A 341 10.22 -22.41 3.39
C ARG A 341 9.72 -23.80 3.77
N THR A 342 8.71 -23.88 4.63
CA THR A 342 8.11 -25.15 5.06
C THR A 342 7.55 -25.94 3.88
N PHE A 343 6.75 -25.30 3.04
CA PHE A 343 6.18 -25.95 1.85
C PHE A 343 7.24 -26.34 0.81
N SER A 344 8.36 -25.61 0.75
CA SER A 344 9.46 -25.90 -0.17
C SER A 344 10.33 -27.09 0.27
N LEU A 345 10.46 -27.34 1.57
CA LEU A 345 11.40 -28.30 2.14
C LEU A 345 10.75 -29.56 2.69
N CYS A 346 9.46 -29.52 3.00
CA CYS A 346 8.75 -30.66 3.57
C CYS A 346 7.98 -31.40 2.45
N ASN A 347 8.06 -32.74 2.44
CA ASN A 347 7.15 -33.54 1.62
C ASN A 347 5.71 -33.23 2.05
N THR A 348 4.89 -32.76 1.13
CA THR A 348 3.51 -32.31 1.33
C THR A 348 2.55 -33.46 1.68
N ASP A 349 3.00 -34.71 1.71
CA ASP A 349 2.18 -35.87 2.07
C ASP A 349 1.86 -35.97 3.57
N ASP A 350 2.50 -35.16 4.41
CA ASP A 350 2.30 -35.08 5.87
C ASP A 350 1.54 -33.81 6.26
N VAL A 351 0.26 -33.76 5.97
CA VAL A 351 -0.63 -32.59 6.22
C VAL A 351 -0.85 -32.30 7.73
N GLU A 352 -0.46 -33.19 8.62
CA GLU A 352 -0.59 -33.02 10.07
C GLU A 352 0.53 -32.20 10.74
N LYS A 353 1.58 -31.79 9.98
CA LYS A 353 2.69 -31.01 10.55
C LYS A 353 2.35 -29.54 10.71
N PRO A 354 2.82 -28.90 11.80
CA PRO A 354 2.61 -27.47 12.00
C PRO A 354 3.19 -26.66 10.85
N LEU A 355 2.53 -25.54 10.50
CA LEU A 355 2.94 -24.58 9.46
C LEU A 355 4.34 -23.98 9.65
N LEU A 356 4.96 -24.23 10.80
CA LEU A 356 6.35 -23.88 11.10
C LEU A 356 7.15 -25.19 11.17
N PRO A 357 8.24 -25.32 10.40
CA PRO A 357 9.05 -26.53 10.40
C PRO A 357 9.70 -26.76 11.77
N ASP A 358 9.85 -28.02 12.13
CA ASP A 358 10.73 -28.43 13.20
C ASP A 358 12.16 -27.93 12.90
N GLU A 359 12.82 -27.33 13.91
CA GLU A 359 14.20 -26.85 13.79
C GLU A 359 15.16 -27.96 13.32
N THR A 360 14.89 -29.20 13.68
CA THR A 360 15.65 -30.38 13.25
C THR A 360 15.56 -30.60 11.75
N ALA A 361 14.36 -30.43 11.16
CA ALA A 361 14.16 -30.56 9.72
C ALA A 361 14.85 -29.43 8.94
N LEU A 362 14.82 -28.20 9.47
CA LEU A 362 15.54 -27.07 8.89
C LEU A 362 17.05 -27.26 8.93
N GLN A 363 17.60 -27.72 10.06
CA GLN A 363 19.04 -28.01 10.18
C GLN A 363 19.47 -29.13 9.24
N ALA A 364 18.67 -30.18 9.08
CA ALA A 364 18.96 -31.26 8.13
C ALA A 364 18.94 -30.76 6.68
N ALA A 365 17.98 -29.91 6.30
CA ALA A 365 17.93 -29.33 4.96
C ALA A 365 19.08 -28.36 4.69
N GLU A 366 19.50 -27.57 5.68
CA GLU A 366 20.65 -26.67 5.58
C GLU A 366 21.96 -27.44 5.43
N GLN A 367 22.13 -28.54 6.15
CA GLN A 367 23.34 -29.39 6.13
C GLN A 367 23.36 -30.41 4.98
N ALA A 368 22.30 -30.52 4.20
CA ALA A 368 22.23 -31.42 3.05
C ALA A 368 23.38 -31.12 2.07
N ASP A 369 23.88 -32.17 1.42
CA ASP A 369 24.86 -32.03 0.34
C ASP A 369 24.28 -31.13 -0.77
N ASN A 370 25.08 -30.22 -1.30
CA ASN A 370 24.64 -29.24 -2.31
C ASN A 370 24.03 -29.89 -3.56
N SER A 371 24.48 -31.10 -3.91
CA SER A 371 23.91 -31.89 -5.01
C SER A 371 22.49 -32.41 -4.75
N ARG A 372 22.02 -32.35 -3.51
CA ARG A 372 20.67 -32.77 -3.08
C ARG A 372 19.76 -31.59 -2.79
N LYS A 373 20.29 -30.36 -2.79
CA LYS A 373 19.52 -29.14 -2.58
C LYS A 373 18.79 -28.74 -3.87
N PRO A 374 17.57 -28.20 -3.78
CA PRO A 374 16.78 -27.81 -4.94
C PRO A 374 17.37 -26.60 -5.66
N LEU A 375 17.13 -26.50 -6.97
CA LEU A 375 17.20 -25.29 -7.75
C LEU A 375 15.89 -24.51 -7.55
N ILE A 376 15.98 -23.27 -7.04
CA ILE A 376 14.82 -22.44 -6.74
C ILE A 376 14.77 -21.25 -7.71
N TYR A 377 13.58 -20.98 -8.26
CA TYR A 377 13.29 -19.73 -8.97
C TYR A 377 12.39 -18.85 -8.10
N ASP A 378 12.82 -17.60 -7.87
CA ASP A 378 12.07 -16.56 -7.16
C ASP A 378 11.63 -15.49 -8.17
N LEU A 379 10.39 -15.60 -8.61
CA LEU A 379 9.80 -14.71 -9.62
C LEU A 379 9.17 -13.49 -8.95
N TYR A 380 9.45 -12.30 -9.49
CA TYR A 380 9.13 -11.00 -8.88
C TYR A 380 9.91 -10.78 -7.58
N THR A 381 11.22 -11.10 -7.64
CA THR A 381 12.10 -11.21 -6.45
C THR A 381 12.29 -9.88 -5.69
N GLY A 382 11.95 -8.73 -6.30
CA GLY A 382 12.14 -7.40 -5.70
C GLY A 382 13.58 -7.18 -5.27
N THR A 383 13.81 -6.81 -4.02
CA THR A 383 15.14 -6.62 -3.42
C THR A 383 15.81 -7.92 -3.00
N GLY A 384 15.33 -9.07 -3.49
CA GLY A 384 15.91 -10.39 -3.25
C GLY A 384 15.67 -10.94 -1.85
N THR A 385 14.62 -10.49 -1.15
CA THR A 385 14.39 -10.90 0.24
C THR A 385 14.08 -12.38 0.34
N ILE A 386 13.15 -12.91 -0.46
CA ILE A 386 12.80 -14.35 -0.47
C ILE A 386 13.99 -15.16 -1.01
N ALA A 387 14.61 -14.71 -2.10
CA ALA A 387 15.77 -15.39 -2.67
C ALA A 387 16.89 -15.59 -1.64
N ASN A 388 17.26 -14.54 -0.91
CA ASN A 388 18.30 -14.62 0.13
C ASN A 388 17.86 -15.47 1.33
N PHE A 389 16.57 -15.40 1.72
CA PHE A 389 16.01 -16.20 2.81
C PHE A 389 16.07 -17.70 2.52
N MET A 390 15.86 -18.08 1.26
CA MET A 390 15.87 -19.46 0.80
C MET A 390 17.25 -19.99 0.42
N ALA A 391 18.25 -19.12 0.20
CA ALA A 391 19.52 -19.46 -0.40
C ALA A 391 20.29 -20.58 0.34
N ARG A 392 20.26 -20.61 1.68
CA ARG A 392 20.94 -21.64 2.48
C ARG A 392 20.37 -23.06 2.27
N TYR A 393 19.15 -23.16 1.79
CA TYR A 393 18.44 -24.43 1.54
C TYR A 393 18.46 -24.84 0.06
N ALA A 394 19.06 -24.04 -0.79
CA ALA A 394 19.08 -24.24 -2.25
C ALA A 394 20.49 -24.56 -2.76
N SER A 395 20.60 -25.35 -3.81
CA SER A 395 21.82 -25.46 -4.60
C SER A 395 22.12 -24.14 -5.31
N ARG A 396 21.06 -23.48 -5.80
CA ARG A 396 21.10 -22.16 -6.43
C ARG A 396 19.73 -21.52 -6.36
N VAL A 397 19.67 -20.19 -6.20
CA VAL A 397 18.45 -19.41 -6.34
C VAL A 397 18.58 -18.44 -7.51
N ILE A 398 17.59 -18.43 -8.39
CA ILE A 398 17.50 -17.51 -9.52
C ILE A 398 16.34 -16.54 -9.27
N GLY A 399 16.67 -15.25 -9.13
CA GLY A 399 15.68 -14.18 -8.96
C GLY A 399 15.47 -13.41 -10.26
N ILE A 400 14.22 -13.12 -10.61
CA ILE A 400 13.86 -12.30 -11.77
C ILE A 400 12.97 -11.16 -11.31
N GLU A 401 13.29 -9.93 -11.75
CA GLU A 401 12.58 -8.71 -11.37
C GLU A 401 12.59 -7.71 -12.54
N TYR A 402 11.49 -6.99 -12.70
CA TYR A 402 11.36 -5.98 -13.76
C TYR A 402 12.22 -4.73 -13.52
N VAL A 403 12.36 -4.31 -12.25
CA VAL A 403 13.02 -3.05 -11.85
C VAL A 403 14.52 -3.27 -11.68
N PRO A 404 15.39 -2.66 -12.53
CA PRO A 404 16.84 -2.86 -12.45
C PRO A 404 17.44 -2.44 -11.11
N GLU A 405 16.98 -1.36 -10.50
CA GLU A 405 17.44 -0.86 -9.20
C GLU A 405 17.15 -1.86 -8.07
N ALA A 406 16.02 -2.56 -8.14
CA ALA A 406 15.69 -3.60 -7.17
C ALA A 406 16.65 -4.81 -7.30
N ILE A 407 17.07 -5.14 -8.52
CA ILE A 407 18.08 -6.18 -8.76
C ILE A 407 19.45 -5.78 -8.19
N GLU A 408 19.85 -4.53 -8.30
CA GLU A 408 21.09 -4.06 -7.66
C GLU A 408 21.00 -4.11 -6.12
N ASP A 409 19.83 -3.78 -5.56
CA ASP A 409 19.56 -3.99 -4.13
C ASP A 409 19.63 -5.48 -3.76
N ALA A 410 19.07 -6.38 -4.57
CA ALA A 410 19.12 -7.83 -4.34
C ALA A 410 20.56 -8.38 -4.32
N LYS A 411 21.38 -7.98 -5.30
CA LYS A 411 22.82 -8.32 -5.34
C LYS A 411 23.57 -7.78 -4.13
N THR A 412 23.25 -6.54 -3.73
CA THR A 412 23.84 -5.90 -2.53
C THR A 412 23.48 -6.68 -1.28
N ASN A 413 22.21 -7.11 -1.15
CA ASN A 413 21.72 -7.89 -0.02
C ASN A 413 22.37 -9.29 0.03
N SER A 414 22.56 -9.97 -1.11
CA SER A 414 23.30 -11.24 -1.17
C SER A 414 24.75 -11.07 -0.71
N LYS A 415 25.43 -10.04 -1.22
CA LYS A 415 26.81 -9.75 -0.83
C LYS A 415 26.94 -9.41 0.66
N LEU A 416 26.00 -8.61 1.20
CA LEU A 416 25.94 -8.24 2.61
C LEU A 416 25.87 -9.48 3.52
N ASN A 417 25.12 -10.50 3.08
CA ASN A 417 24.88 -11.74 3.80
C ASN A 417 25.89 -12.85 3.44
N LYS A 418 26.90 -12.56 2.60
CA LYS A 418 27.90 -13.54 2.12
C LYS A 418 27.27 -14.74 1.42
N ILE A 419 26.18 -14.48 0.67
CA ILE A 419 25.46 -15.48 -0.12
C ILE A 419 26.03 -15.42 -1.55
N ASP A 420 26.50 -16.54 -2.07
CA ASP A 420 27.19 -16.69 -3.37
C ASP A 420 26.41 -17.56 -4.38
N ASN A 421 25.36 -18.24 -3.92
CA ASN A 421 24.54 -19.13 -4.73
C ASN A 421 23.24 -18.48 -5.27
N THR A 422 23.13 -17.14 -5.26
CA THR A 422 22.04 -16.40 -5.88
C THR A 422 22.46 -15.78 -7.21
N THR A 423 21.54 -15.75 -8.17
CA THR A 423 21.74 -15.07 -9.47
C THR A 423 20.50 -14.27 -9.81
N PHE A 424 20.66 -12.99 -10.19
CA PHE A 424 19.54 -12.09 -10.42
C PHE A 424 19.54 -11.53 -11.84
N PHE A 425 18.33 -11.44 -12.43
CA PHE A 425 18.09 -10.95 -13.78
C PHE A 425 17.07 -9.80 -13.76
N ALA A 426 17.42 -8.69 -14.39
CA ALA A 426 16.55 -7.53 -14.56
C ALA A 426 15.84 -7.58 -15.91
N GLY A 427 14.52 -7.44 -15.93
CA GLY A 427 13.73 -7.31 -17.15
C GLY A 427 12.31 -7.85 -17.01
N ASP A 428 11.54 -7.72 -18.11
CA ASP A 428 10.17 -8.21 -18.12
C ASP A 428 10.14 -9.74 -17.99
N MET A 429 9.36 -10.23 -17.04
CA MET A 429 9.24 -11.66 -16.74
C MET A 429 8.91 -12.49 -17.98
N LYS A 430 8.01 -12.01 -18.84
CA LYS A 430 7.59 -12.70 -20.06
C LYS A 430 8.70 -12.83 -21.11
N ASP A 431 9.67 -11.89 -21.09
CA ASP A 431 10.78 -11.88 -22.06
C ASP A 431 11.95 -12.73 -21.55
N ILE A 432 12.18 -12.75 -20.23
CA ILE A 432 13.25 -13.52 -19.61
C ILE A 432 12.87 -14.97 -19.39
N LEU A 433 11.73 -15.25 -18.73
CA LEU A 433 11.32 -16.60 -18.38
C LEU A 433 10.71 -17.30 -19.61
N ASN A 434 11.56 -17.96 -20.38
CA ASN A 434 11.19 -18.72 -21.57
C ASN A 434 11.90 -20.09 -21.61
N ALA A 435 11.60 -20.90 -22.60
CA ALA A 435 12.19 -22.24 -22.72
C ALA A 435 13.70 -22.24 -22.88
N ASP A 436 14.29 -21.22 -23.51
CA ASP A 436 15.73 -21.07 -23.64
C ASP A 436 16.38 -20.75 -22.30
N PHE A 437 15.77 -19.89 -21.50
CA PHE A 437 16.21 -19.58 -20.15
C PHE A 437 16.24 -20.84 -19.27
N ILE A 438 15.17 -21.63 -19.30
CA ILE A 438 15.09 -22.89 -18.55
C ILE A 438 16.13 -23.88 -19.03
N ARG A 439 16.37 -24.00 -20.34
CA ARG A 439 17.44 -24.86 -20.89
C ARG A 439 18.84 -24.41 -20.44
N GLN A 440 19.08 -23.11 -20.33
CA GLN A 440 20.38 -22.56 -19.94
C GLN A 440 20.63 -22.66 -18.44
N TYR A 441 19.62 -22.40 -17.61
CA TYR A 441 19.78 -22.28 -16.16
C TYR A 441 19.27 -23.49 -15.37
N GLY A 442 18.57 -24.40 -16.01
CA GLY A 442 17.98 -25.61 -15.44
C GLY A 442 16.48 -25.46 -15.14
N THR A 443 15.77 -26.57 -15.16
CA THR A 443 14.39 -26.66 -14.69
C THR A 443 14.37 -26.47 -13.17
N PRO A 444 13.56 -25.53 -12.62
CA PRO A 444 13.49 -25.37 -11.19
C PRO A 444 12.81 -26.56 -10.51
N ASP A 445 13.36 -27.01 -9.37
CA ASP A 445 12.67 -27.95 -8.49
C ASP A 445 11.57 -27.25 -7.69
N ILE A 446 11.77 -25.96 -7.38
CA ILE A 446 10.84 -25.14 -6.64
C ILE A 446 10.71 -23.79 -7.35
N LEU A 447 9.47 -23.35 -7.53
CA LEU A 447 9.15 -22.04 -8.09
C LEU A 447 8.31 -21.26 -7.08
N ILE A 448 8.86 -20.10 -6.66
CA ILE A 448 8.20 -19.15 -5.75
C ILE A 448 7.77 -17.95 -6.58
N THR A 449 6.55 -17.47 -6.37
CA THR A 449 6.04 -16.30 -7.08
C THR A 449 5.24 -15.40 -6.15
N ASP A 450 5.59 -14.10 -6.11
CA ASP A 450 4.87 -13.04 -5.40
C ASP A 450 4.54 -11.89 -6.38
N PRO A 451 3.58 -12.12 -7.31
CA PRO A 451 3.29 -11.20 -8.39
C PRO A 451 2.61 -9.91 -7.88
N PRO A 452 2.64 -8.81 -8.66
CA PRO A 452 1.89 -7.61 -8.37
C PRO A 452 0.38 -7.87 -8.36
N ARG A 453 -0.40 -6.93 -7.80
CA ARG A 453 -1.87 -7.06 -7.65
C ARG A 453 -2.63 -7.34 -8.96
N ALA A 454 -2.06 -7.00 -10.09
CA ALA A 454 -2.61 -7.29 -11.42
C ALA A 454 -2.51 -8.78 -11.81
N GLY A 455 -1.73 -9.57 -11.05
CA GLY A 455 -1.44 -10.97 -11.36
C GLY A 455 -0.29 -11.13 -12.36
N MET A 456 -0.12 -12.35 -12.86
CA MET A 456 0.92 -12.71 -13.83
C MET A 456 0.40 -12.61 -15.27
N HIS A 457 1.29 -12.31 -16.22
CA HIS A 457 0.96 -12.38 -17.64
C HIS A 457 0.66 -13.83 -18.05
N PRO A 458 -0.33 -14.10 -18.94
CA PRO A 458 -0.67 -15.46 -19.36
C PRO A 458 0.52 -16.27 -19.93
N ASP A 459 1.44 -15.61 -20.65
CA ASP A 459 2.63 -16.27 -21.20
C ASP A 459 3.56 -16.78 -20.07
N VAL A 460 3.73 -16.00 -18.99
CA VAL A 460 4.49 -16.42 -17.82
C VAL A 460 3.86 -17.64 -17.16
N VAL A 461 2.53 -17.62 -16.99
CA VAL A 461 1.79 -18.76 -16.44
C VAL A 461 1.97 -20.00 -17.33
N SER A 462 1.92 -19.84 -18.67
CA SER A 462 2.12 -20.94 -19.60
C SER A 462 3.52 -21.55 -19.48
N VAL A 463 4.57 -20.74 -19.31
CA VAL A 463 5.94 -21.25 -19.12
C VAL A 463 6.06 -22.01 -17.80
N ILE A 464 5.50 -21.47 -16.71
CA ILE A 464 5.51 -22.12 -15.38
C ILE A 464 4.83 -23.50 -15.43
N LEU A 465 3.69 -23.61 -16.11
CA LEU A 465 2.95 -24.88 -16.22
C LEU A 465 3.63 -25.93 -17.10
N ASN A 466 4.61 -25.54 -17.92
CA ASN A 466 5.34 -26.44 -18.83
C ASN A 466 6.81 -26.63 -18.41
N ALA A 467 7.24 -25.99 -17.31
CA ALA A 467 8.56 -26.17 -16.73
C ALA A 467 8.59 -27.37 -15.78
#